data_e02fe5e92f4f78194815f80732574143
#
_entry.id   e02fe5e92f4f78194815f80732574143
#
_cell.length_a   1.000
_cell.length_b   1.000
_cell.length_c   1.000
_cell.angle_alpha   90.00
_cell.angle_beta   90.00
_cell.angle_gamma   90.00
#
_symmetry.space_group_name_H-M   'P 1'
#
loop_
_entity.id
_entity.type
_entity.pdbx_description
1 polymer ?
#
loop_
_entity_poly.entity_id
_entity_poly.type
_entity_poly.pdbx_seq_one_letter_code
_entity_poly.pdbx_strand_id
1 'polypeptide(L)'
;MISRRTAALAAAFAAAVAAAPGLAGGDKIAFPADYQKGVLYTTVDRADNKQYRELYVSPAAAIEAARKGEPLPHGTVLTLVQYRAVLDADGNPTKNAEGRFSKGEIVGYTVMEKRAGWGAEYPDSIRNGEWEYQAFTPARAVNDKANLTACFQCHKPLDKQDFVFSYDRLKGHKGM
;
A
#
# COMPACT_ATOMS: atom_id res chain seq x y z
N MET A 1 -4.55 -78.53 5.70
CA MET A 1 -5.31 -77.27 5.82
C MET A 1 -4.32 -76.14 6.04
N ILE A 2 -4.00 -75.41 4.95
CA ILE A 2 -3.03 -74.34 5.01
C ILE A 2 -3.82 -73.02 4.79
N SER A 3 -3.94 -72.20 5.83
CA SER A 3 -4.64 -70.91 5.78
C SER A 3 -3.72 -69.84 5.19
N ARG A 4 -4.11 -69.28 4.05
CA ARG A 4 -3.44 -68.11 3.39
C ARG A 4 -4.01 -66.85 4.03
N ARG A 5 -3.17 -66.10 4.73
CA ARG A 5 -3.48 -64.74 5.19
C ARG A 5 -3.08 -63.76 4.11
N THR A 6 -4.06 -63.14 3.49
CA THR A 6 -3.86 -62.02 2.57
C THR A 6 -3.66 -60.73 3.35
N ALA A 7 -2.47 -60.14 3.28
CA ALA A 7 -2.19 -58.81 3.80
C ALA A 7 -2.58 -57.77 2.76
N ALA A 8 -3.55 -56.92 3.09
CA ALA A 8 -3.93 -55.77 2.28
C ALA A 8 -3.00 -54.59 2.62
N LEU A 9 -2.17 -54.13 1.67
CA LEU A 9 -1.44 -52.89 1.76
C LEU A 9 -2.41 -51.71 1.48
N ALA A 10 -2.68 -50.93 2.49
CA ALA A 10 -3.35 -49.63 2.31
C ALA A 10 -2.31 -48.58 1.88
N ALA A 11 -2.36 -48.17 0.64
CA ALA A 11 -1.56 -47.03 0.13
C ALA A 11 -2.24 -45.73 0.60
N ALA A 12 -1.60 -45.00 1.52
CA ALA A 12 -2.04 -43.67 1.92
C ALA A 12 -1.55 -42.67 0.85
N PHE A 13 -2.48 -42.13 0.07
CA PHE A 13 -2.22 -40.98 -0.82
C PHE A 13 -2.14 -39.73 0.03
N ALA A 14 -0.94 -39.20 0.27
CA ALA A 14 -0.76 -37.85 0.79
C ALA A 14 -1.03 -36.85 -0.35
N ALA A 15 -2.20 -36.21 -0.32
CA ALA A 15 -2.49 -35.09 -1.20
C ALA A 15 -1.63 -33.89 -0.78
N ALA A 16 -0.61 -33.57 -1.53
CA ALA A 16 0.12 -32.32 -1.40
C ALA A 16 -0.81 -31.17 -1.85
N VAL A 17 -1.33 -30.42 -0.89
CA VAL A 17 -2.02 -29.16 -1.16
C VAL A 17 -0.96 -28.18 -1.61
N ALA A 18 -0.84 -27.95 -2.92
CA ALA A 18 -0.06 -26.87 -3.46
C ALA A 18 -0.74 -25.57 -3.02
N ALA A 19 -0.09 -24.82 -2.11
CA ALA A 19 -0.51 -23.46 -1.79
C ALA A 19 -0.48 -22.64 -3.07
N ALA A 20 -1.62 -22.12 -3.52
CA ALA A 20 -1.67 -21.17 -4.60
C ALA A 20 -0.79 -19.96 -4.19
N PRO A 21 0.03 -19.39 -5.12
CA PRO A 21 0.78 -18.18 -4.80
C PRO A 21 -0.22 -17.12 -4.36
N GLY A 22 -0.10 -16.68 -3.11
CA GLY A 22 -0.94 -15.62 -2.56
C GLY A 22 -0.81 -14.40 -3.48
N LEU A 23 -1.95 -13.88 -3.96
CA LEU A 23 -1.97 -12.63 -4.70
C LEU A 23 -1.37 -11.56 -3.78
N ALA A 24 -0.41 -10.80 -4.30
CA ALA A 24 0.20 -9.68 -3.59
C ALA A 24 -0.91 -8.73 -3.10
N GLY A 25 -0.87 -8.32 -1.83
CA GLY A 25 -1.85 -7.44 -1.24
C GLY A 25 -3.12 -8.15 -0.76
N GLY A 26 -2.99 -9.16 0.11
CA GLY A 26 -4.14 -9.82 0.75
C GLY A 26 -4.86 -8.91 1.76
N ASP A 27 -5.84 -9.49 2.48
CA ASP A 27 -6.74 -8.81 3.45
C ASP A 27 -6.07 -8.27 4.73
N LYS A 28 -4.76 -7.96 4.66
CA LYS A 28 -3.97 -7.59 5.83
C LYS A 28 -4.23 -6.18 6.32
N ILE A 29 -4.56 -5.25 5.42
CA ILE A 29 -4.71 -3.84 5.75
C ILE A 29 -6.19 -3.49 5.83
N ALA A 30 -6.64 -3.08 7.03
CA ALA A 30 -7.94 -2.45 7.21
C ALA A 30 -7.86 -0.96 6.84
N PHE A 31 -8.98 -0.36 6.41
CA PHE A 31 -9.02 1.07 6.14
C PHE A 31 -8.70 1.86 7.43
N PRO A 32 -7.68 2.74 7.41
CA PRO A 32 -7.30 3.53 8.58
C PRO A 32 -8.31 4.68 8.78
N ALA A 33 -9.42 4.41 9.47
CA ALA A 33 -10.53 5.35 9.63
C ALA A 33 -10.09 6.71 10.18
N ASP A 34 -9.06 6.71 11.02
CA ASP A 34 -8.52 7.89 11.70
C ASP A 34 -7.28 8.50 11.00
N TYR A 35 -7.06 8.18 9.70
CA TYR A 35 -5.86 8.65 8.99
C TYR A 35 -5.63 10.17 9.09
N GLN A 36 -6.70 10.96 9.17
CA GLN A 36 -6.64 12.42 9.30
C GLN A 36 -6.10 12.91 10.65
N LYS A 37 -6.05 12.04 11.68
CA LYS A 37 -5.35 12.30 12.94
C LYS A 37 -3.83 12.19 12.81
N GLY A 38 -3.35 11.57 11.73
CA GLY A 38 -1.94 11.55 11.35
C GLY A 38 -1.49 12.89 10.78
N VAL A 39 -0.25 12.95 10.33
CA VAL A 39 0.34 14.17 9.76
C VAL A 39 0.13 14.20 8.25
N LEU A 40 -0.53 15.24 7.74
CA LEU A 40 -0.50 15.57 6.30
C LEU A 40 0.88 16.12 5.97
N TYR A 41 1.76 15.25 5.46
CA TYR A 41 3.16 15.63 5.24
C TYR A 41 3.47 16.14 3.83
N THR A 42 2.62 15.87 2.86
CA THR A 42 2.76 16.42 1.50
C THR A 42 1.48 16.30 0.68
N THR A 43 1.41 17.12 -0.36
CA THR A 43 0.37 17.06 -1.40
C THR A 43 1.02 16.96 -2.78
N VAL A 44 0.33 16.35 -3.75
CA VAL A 44 0.84 16.14 -5.11
C VAL A 44 -0.25 16.44 -6.12
N ASP A 45 0.08 17.27 -7.12
CA ASP A 45 -0.72 17.44 -8.33
C ASP A 45 -0.25 16.43 -9.38
N ARG A 46 -1.14 15.63 -9.90
CA ARG A 46 -0.91 14.66 -10.95
C ARG A 46 -1.59 15.13 -12.23
N ALA A 47 -0.81 15.80 -13.10
CA ALA A 47 -1.32 16.33 -14.36
C ALA A 47 -1.75 15.21 -15.33
N ASP A 48 -1.05 14.08 -15.32
CA ASP A 48 -1.28 12.93 -16.19
C ASP A 48 -2.67 12.30 -16.01
N ASN A 49 -3.23 12.34 -14.80
CA ASN A 49 -4.55 11.80 -14.50
C ASN A 49 -5.50 12.81 -13.85
N LYS A 50 -5.12 14.09 -13.86
CA LYS A 50 -5.93 15.21 -13.33
C LYS A 50 -6.39 14.97 -11.90
N GLN A 51 -5.46 14.58 -11.03
CA GLN A 51 -5.72 14.33 -9.62
C GLN A 51 -4.94 15.27 -8.72
N TYR A 52 -5.60 15.70 -7.65
CA TYR A 52 -4.96 16.23 -6.45
C TYR A 52 -4.85 15.11 -5.43
N ARG A 53 -3.71 15.03 -4.74
CA ARG A 53 -3.44 13.96 -3.77
C ARG A 53 -2.95 14.52 -2.46
N GLU A 54 -3.44 13.96 -1.36
CA GLU A 54 -2.98 14.21 0.00
C GLU A 54 -2.32 12.95 0.55
N LEU A 55 -1.15 13.11 1.17
CA LEU A 55 -0.42 12.00 1.76
C LEU A 55 -0.27 12.21 3.27
N TYR A 56 -0.84 11.29 4.01
CA TYR A 56 -0.82 11.27 5.47
C TYR A 56 0.11 10.17 5.97
N VAL A 57 0.73 10.39 7.14
CA VAL A 57 1.55 9.42 7.85
C VAL A 57 1.12 9.29 9.30
N SER A 58 1.12 8.08 9.81
CA SER A 58 0.91 7.74 11.22
C SER A 58 1.82 6.55 11.59
N PRO A 59 2.49 6.54 12.75
CA PRO A 59 2.61 7.64 13.71
C PRO A 59 3.58 8.74 13.21
N ALA A 60 3.55 9.90 13.84
CA ALA A 60 4.48 11.01 13.52
C ALA A 60 5.96 10.63 13.68
N ALA A 61 6.28 9.62 14.49
CA ALA A 61 7.63 9.08 14.65
C ALA A 61 8.26 8.61 13.32
N ALA A 62 7.46 8.26 12.30
CA ALA A 62 7.95 7.91 10.97
C ALA A 62 8.66 9.10 10.30
N ILE A 63 8.23 10.34 10.56
CA ILE A 63 8.90 11.54 10.05
C ILE A 63 10.29 11.69 10.67
N GLU A 64 10.42 11.41 11.96
CA GLU A 64 11.72 11.47 12.66
C GLU A 64 12.70 10.41 12.14
N ALA A 65 12.23 9.19 11.87
CA ALA A 65 13.04 8.15 11.24
C ALA A 65 13.50 8.58 9.84
N ALA A 66 12.59 9.12 9.02
CA ALA A 66 12.94 9.63 7.69
C ALA A 66 13.98 10.76 7.74
N ARG A 67 13.88 11.70 8.71
CA ARG A 67 14.87 12.79 8.91
C ARG A 67 16.26 12.26 9.18
N LYS A 68 16.36 11.15 9.90
CA LYS A 68 17.63 10.47 10.18
C LYS A 68 18.16 9.64 9.02
N GLY A 69 17.35 9.44 7.97
CA GLY A 69 17.67 8.56 6.85
C GLY A 69 17.49 7.07 7.20
N GLU A 70 16.71 6.77 8.23
CA GLU A 70 16.44 5.43 8.73
C GLU A 70 15.19 4.84 8.05
N PRO A 71 15.08 3.50 7.92
CA PRO A 71 13.82 2.86 7.53
C PRO A 71 12.67 3.29 8.46
N LEU A 72 11.48 3.44 7.90
CA LEU A 72 10.30 3.80 8.70
C LEU A 72 9.99 2.67 9.70
N PRO A 73 9.56 2.99 10.92
CA PRO A 73 9.31 2.00 11.96
C PRO A 73 8.12 1.10 11.62
N HIS A 74 8.09 -0.10 12.20
CA HIS A 74 6.90 -0.95 12.14
C HIS A 74 5.70 -0.23 12.78
N GLY A 75 4.52 -0.46 12.25
CA GLY A 75 3.30 0.28 12.60
C GLY A 75 3.13 1.58 11.80
N THR A 76 4.08 1.92 10.90
CA THR A 76 3.88 3.04 9.99
C THR A 76 2.77 2.74 9.00
N VAL A 77 1.83 3.67 8.91
CA VAL A 77 0.75 3.69 7.91
C VAL A 77 0.87 4.95 7.09
N LEU A 78 1.00 4.78 5.77
CA LEU A 78 0.95 5.87 4.79
C LEU A 78 -0.39 5.80 4.06
N THR A 79 -1.18 6.87 4.14
CA THR A 79 -2.47 6.95 3.47
C THR A 79 -2.44 8.02 2.40
N LEU A 80 -2.64 7.61 1.17
CA LEU A 80 -2.79 8.50 0.03
C LEU A 80 -4.28 8.64 -0.27
N VAL A 81 -4.79 9.87 -0.17
CA VAL A 81 -6.14 10.23 -0.58
C VAL A 81 -6.10 10.82 -1.98
N GLN A 82 -6.88 10.27 -2.88
CA GLN A 82 -6.93 10.68 -4.27
C GLN A 82 -8.22 11.47 -4.53
N TYR A 83 -8.08 12.69 -5.01
CA TYR A 83 -9.18 13.55 -5.39
C TYR A 83 -9.13 13.80 -6.90
N ARG A 84 -10.26 13.86 -7.55
CA ARG A 84 -10.37 14.43 -8.89
C ARG A 84 -10.07 15.92 -8.80
N ALA A 85 -9.25 16.46 -9.69
CA ALA A 85 -9.09 17.90 -9.79
C ALA A 85 -10.39 18.52 -10.37
N VAL A 86 -10.77 19.70 -9.87
CA VAL A 86 -11.81 20.49 -10.50
C VAL A 86 -11.30 20.98 -11.84
N LEU A 87 -12.09 20.82 -12.90
CA LEU A 87 -11.70 21.22 -14.26
C LEU A 87 -12.45 22.49 -14.69
N ASP A 88 -11.80 23.31 -15.51
CA ASP A 88 -12.42 24.41 -16.21
C ASP A 88 -13.22 23.92 -17.46
N ALA A 89 -13.79 24.87 -18.22
CA ALA A 89 -14.57 24.56 -19.41
C ALA A 89 -13.75 23.86 -20.51
N ASP A 90 -12.43 24.08 -20.55
CA ASP A 90 -11.50 23.47 -21.52
C ASP A 90 -10.97 22.11 -21.03
N GLY A 91 -11.39 21.66 -19.84
CA GLY A 91 -10.99 20.40 -19.24
C GLY A 91 -9.61 20.43 -18.58
N ASN A 92 -9.07 21.60 -18.28
CA ASN A 92 -7.81 21.75 -17.55
C ASN A 92 -8.07 21.83 -16.04
N PRO A 93 -7.17 21.28 -15.19
CA PRO A 93 -7.27 21.44 -13.76
C PRO A 93 -7.19 22.90 -13.33
N THR A 94 -8.20 23.38 -12.61
CA THR A 94 -8.16 24.68 -11.95
C THR A 94 -7.20 24.67 -10.77
N LYS A 95 -6.77 25.85 -10.32
CA LYS A 95 -5.87 25.99 -9.18
C LYS A 95 -6.53 26.76 -8.05
N ASN A 96 -6.21 26.37 -6.82
CA ASN A 96 -6.58 27.07 -5.61
C ASN A 96 -5.62 28.24 -5.31
N ALA A 97 -5.83 28.95 -4.21
CA ALA A 97 -5.03 30.11 -3.81
C ALA A 97 -3.53 29.79 -3.59
N GLU A 98 -3.22 28.54 -3.21
CA GLU A 98 -1.86 28.06 -3.01
C GLU A 98 -1.19 27.56 -4.31
N GLY A 99 -1.85 27.74 -5.47
CA GLY A 99 -1.35 27.33 -6.77
C GLY A 99 -1.39 25.83 -7.04
N ARG A 100 -2.07 25.05 -6.16
CA ARG A 100 -2.28 23.61 -6.29
C ARG A 100 -3.59 23.33 -7.05
N PHE A 101 -3.75 22.13 -7.58
CA PHE A 101 -5.02 21.75 -8.18
C PHE A 101 -6.17 21.90 -7.18
N SER A 102 -7.27 22.49 -7.64
CA SER A 102 -8.48 22.60 -6.84
C SER A 102 -9.05 21.21 -6.57
N LYS A 103 -9.29 20.91 -5.29
CA LYS A 103 -9.71 19.62 -4.80
C LYS A 103 -11.20 19.41 -5.05
N GLY A 104 -11.54 18.39 -5.83
CA GLY A 104 -12.90 17.94 -6.08
C GLY A 104 -13.30 16.73 -5.22
N GLU A 105 -14.03 15.79 -5.79
CA GLU A 105 -14.49 14.57 -5.10
C GLU A 105 -13.36 13.56 -4.87
N ILE A 106 -13.49 12.75 -3.82
CA ILE A 106 -12.59 11.62 -3.57
C ILE A 106 -12.88 10.53 -4.60
N VAL A 107 -11.82 10.02 -5.25
CA VAL A 107 -11.92 8.91 -6.20
C VAL A 107 -11.41 7.59 -5.64
N GLY A 108 -10.71 7.62 -4.51
CA GLY A 108 -10.25 6.44 -3.80
C GLY A 108 -9.09 6.73 -2.85
N TYR A 109 -8.62 5.65 -2.24
CA TYR A 109 -7.46 5.69 -1.33
C TYR A 109 -6.52 4.55 -1.67
N THR A 110 -5.22 4.77 -1.41
CA THR A 110 -4.24 3.69 -1.31
C THR A 110 -3.52 3.80 0.01
N VAL A 111 -3.30 2.66 0.64
CA VAL A 111 -2.65 2.55 1.94
C VAL A 111 -1.44 1.64 1.81
N MET A 112 -0.33 2.09 2.37
CA MET A 112 0.84 1.25 2.67
C MET A 112 0.93 1.11 4.17
N GLU A 113 1.15 -0.11 4.65
CA GLU A 113 1.36 -0.37 6.07
C GLU A 113 2.57 -1.28 6.24
N LYS A 114 3.42 -0.97 7.24
CA LYS A 114 4.63 -1.72 7.56
C LYS A 114 4.48 -2.43 8.89
N ARG A 115 4.65 -3.76 8.90
CA ARG A 115 4.65 -4.55 10.13
C ARG A 115 5.71 -5.63 10.10
N ALA A 116 6.27 -5.92 11.27
CA ALA A 116 7.23 -6.99 11.43
C ALA A 116 6.69 -8.35 10.92
N GLY A 117 7.49 -9.03 10.12
CA GLY A 117 7.17 -10.34 9.56
C GLY A 117 6.25 -10.32 8.33
N TRP A 118 5.76 -9.16 7.89
CA TRP A 118 5.01 -9.07 6.64
C TRP A 118 5.92 -9.21 5.41
N GLY A 119 5.35 -9.66 4.32
CA GLY A 119 6.05 -9.81 3.04
C GLY A 119 6.88 -11.09 2.92
N ALA A 120 7.03 -11.90 3.99
CA ALA A 120 7.81 -13.14 3.94
C ALA A 120 7.24 -14.19 2.98
N GLU A 121 5.95 -14.11 2.68
CA GLU A 121 5.22 -14.96 1.74
C GLU A 121 5.48 -14.62 0.27
N TYR A 122 6.03 -13.45 -0.01
CA TYR A 122 6.28 -13.01 -1.39
C TYR A 122 7.69 -13.39 -1.86
N PRO A 123 7.86 -13.77 -3.12
CA PRO A 123 9.17 -13.96 -3.70
C PRO A 123 9.94 -12.63 -3.73
N ASP A 124 11.27 -12.70 -3.63
CA ASP A 124 12.15 -11.51 -3.59
C ASP A 124 11.96 -10.57 -4.78
N SER A 125 11.51 -11.11 -5.92
CA SER A 125 11.25 -10.32 -7.14
C SER A 125 10.17 -9.25 -6.99
N ILE A 126 9.21 -9.44 -6.07
CA ILE A 126 8.14 -8.47 -5.82
C ILE A 126 8.10 -7.96 -4.37
N ARG A 127 8.76 -8.64 -3.45
CA ARG A 127 8.77 -8.28 -2.03
C ARG A 127 9.35 -6.89 -1.80
N ASN A 128 8.64 -6.05 -1.07
CA ASN A 128 9.05 -4.70 -0.68
C ASN A 128 9.33 -4.63 0.83
N GLY A 129 10.34 -5.39 1.30
CA GLY A 129 10.62 -5.48 2.72
C GLY A 129 9.42 -6.05 3.48
N GLU A 130 8.95 -5.30 4.48
CA GLU A 130 7.80 -5.66 5.33
C GLU A 130 6.58 -4.76 5.08
N TRP A 131 6.52 -4.15 3.89
CA TRP A 131 5.39 -3.34 3.45
C TRP A 131 4.33 -4.18 2.77
N GLU A 132 3.06 -3.82 3.05
CA GLU A 132 1.87 -4.25 2.35
C GLU A 132 1.14 -3.07 1.74
N TYR A 133 0.27 -3.35 0.76
CA TYR A 133 -0.47 -2.36 0.00
C TYR A 133 -1.94 -2.75 -0.06
N GLN A 134 -2.83 -1.76 0.06
CA GLN A 134 -4.25 -1.95 -0.17
C GLN A 134 -4.86 -0.71 -0.82
N ALA A 135 -5.84 -0.94 -1.68
CA ALA A 135 -6.63 0.12 -2.29
C ALA A 135 -8.07 0.09 -1.76
N PHE A 136 -8.64 1.28 -1.59
CA PHE A 136 -10.00 1.42 -1.09
C PHE A 136 -10.82 2.35 -2.01
N THR A 137 -12.10 2.04 -2.12
CA THR A 137 -13.08 2.88 -2.83
C THR A 137 -13.33 4.19 -2.07
N PRO A 138 -14.02 5.19 -2.67
CA PRO A 138 -14.46 6.39 -1.95
C PRO A 138 -15.32 6.08 -0.72
N ALA A 139 -16.05 4.97 -0.74
CA ALA A 139 -16.84 4.48 0.40
C ALA A 139 -16.02 3.76 1.47
N ARG A 140 -14.67 3.74 1.34
CA ARG A 140 -13.72 3.10 2.28
C ARG A 140 -13.81 1.58 2.33
N ALA A 141 -14.52 0.95 1.40
CA ALA A 141 -14.49 -0.50 1.20
C ALA A 141 -13.25 -0.90 0.40
N VAL A 142 -12.78 -2.14 0.58
CA VAL A 142 -11.70 -2.71 -0.23
C VAL A 142 -12.05 -2.59 -1.71
N ASN A 143 -11.09 -2.18 -2.53
CA ASN A 143 -11.26 -2.12 -3.98
C ASN A 143 -10.72 -3.41 -4.61
N ASP A 144 -11.57 -4.41 -4.75
CA ASP A 144 -11.22 -5.73 -5.31
C ASP A 144 -10.77 -5.67 -6.78
N LYS A 145 -11.01 -4.54 -7.47
CA LYS A 145 -10.58 -4.33 -8.86
C LYS A 145 -9.17 -3.76 -8.96
N ALA A 146 -8.55 -3.38 -7.84
CA ALA A 146 -7.22 -2.80 -7.85
C ALA A 146 -6.16 -3.87 -8.13
N ASN A 147 -5.22 -3.55 -9.03
CA ASN A 147 -4.05 -4.40 -9.27
C ASN A 147 -2.97 -4.09 -8.23
N LEU A 148 -3.00 -4.78 -7.10
CA LEU A 148 -2.03 -4.60 -6.02
C LEU A 148 -0.62 -5.05 -6.40
N THR A 149 -0.48 -6.03 -7.31
CA THR A 149 0.84 -6.43 -7.84
C THR A 149 1.55 -5.23 -8.49
N ALA A 150 0.83 -4.35 -9.17
CA ALA A 150 1.41 -3.13 -9.73
C ALA A 150 1.96 -2.18 -8.66
N CYS A 151 1.37 -2.15 -7.46
CA CYS A 151 1.91 -1.37 -6.33
C CYS A 151 3.29 -1.89 -5.94
N PHE A 152 3.40 -3.21 -5.71
CA PHE A 152 4.68 -3.84 -5.37
C PHE A 152 5.74 -3.60 -6.44
N GLN A 153 5.41 -3.83 -7.72
CA GLN A 153 6.35 -3.66 -8.83
C GLN A 153 6.84 -2.22 -8.96
N CYS A 154 5.93 -1.25 -8.82
CA CYS A 154 6.26 0.17 -8.92
C CYS A 154 7.16 0.63 -7.77
N HIS A 155 6.91 0.15 -6.55
CA HIS A 155 7.68 0.51 -5.35
C HIS A 155 9.00 -0.27 -5.23
N LYS A 156 9.13 -1.44 -5.86
CA LYS A 156 10.32 -2.33 -5.77
C LYS A 156 11.67 -1.64 -5.99
N PRO A 157 11.84 -0.74 -6.98
CA PRO A 157 13.13 -0.08 -7.22
C PRO A 157 13.55 0.92 -6.14
N LEU A 158 12.70 1.17 -5.14
CA LEU A 158 12.90 2.22 -4.12
C LEU A 158 13.45 1.66 -2.80
N ASP A 159 14.21 0.56 -2.84
CA ASP A 159 14.76 -0.12 -1.69
C ASP A 159 15.60 0.78 -0.77
N LYS A 160 16.37 1.71 -1.38
CA LYS A 160 17.22 2.67 -0.65
C LYS A 160 16.46 3.74 0.12
N GLN A 161 15.18 3.90 -0.15
CA GLN A 161 14.28 4.83 0.54
C GLN A 161 13.06 4.09 1.14
N ASP A 162 13.33 2.89 1.64
CA ASP A 162 12.35 2.03 2.32
C ASP A 162 11.09 1.81 1.47
N PHE A 163 11.23 1.68 0.14
CA PHE A 163 10.15 1.48 -0.82
C PHE A 163 9.09 2.61 -0.86
N VAL A 164 9.39 3.82 -0.38
CA VAL A 164 8.45 4.94 -0.29
C VAL A 164 8.80 6.06 -1.27
N PHE A 165 7.97 6.31 -2.29
CA PHE A 165 8.16 7.38 -3.28
C PHE A 165 8.30 8.77 -2.66
N SER A 166 7.59 9.01 -1.58
CA SER A 166 7.54 10.29 -0.90
C SER A 166 8.46 10.36 0.32
N TYR A 167 9.46 9.48 0.42
CA TYR A 167 10.40 9.43 1.54
C TYR A 167 11.11 10.77 1.76
N ASP A 168 11.58 11.42 0.69
CA ASP A 168 12.22 12.74 0.79
C ASP A 168 11.26 13.84 1.27
N ARG A 169 9.95 13.68 1.00
CA ARG A 169 8.93 14.61 1.51
C ARG A 169 8.71 14.42 3.00
N LEU A 170 8.74 13.18 3.49
CA LEU A 170 8.76 12.89 4.93
C LEU A 170 9.99 13.51 5.59
N LYS A 171 11.18 13.27 5.02
CA LYS A 171 12.45 13.80 5.50
C LYS A 171 12.46 15.33 5.57
N GLY A 172 11.92 15.99 4.55
CA GLY A 172 11.86 17.45 4.43
C GLY A 172 10.67 18.11 5.14
N HIS A 173 9.78 17.33 5.76
CA HIS A 173 8.60 17.89 6.43
C HIS A 173 9.01 18.69 7.67
N LYS A 174 8.64 19.98 7.72
CA LYS A 174 9.10 20.89 8.79
C LYS A 174 8.23 20.90 10.04
N GLY A 175 7.18 20.08 10.11
CA GLY A 175 6.16 20.20 11.16
C GLY A 175 5.34 21.49 11.00
N MET A 176 4.13 21.50 11.49
CA MET A 176 3.40 22.75 11.71
C MET A 176 3.77 23.31 13.07
#